data_bac2ffe4d6748e4092c816abfea1f6b8
#
_entry.id   bac2ffe4d6748e4092c816abfea1f6b8
#
_cell.length_a   1.000
_cell.length_b   1.000
_cell.length_c   1.000
_cell.angle_alpha   90.00
_cell.angle_beta   90.00
_cell.angle_gamma   90.00
#
_symmetry.space_group_name_H-M   'P 1'
#
loop_
_entity.id
_entity.type
_entity.pdbx_description
1 polymer ?
#
loop_
_entity_poly.entity_id
_entity_poly.type
_entity_poly.pdbx_seq_one_letter_code
_entity_poly.pdbx_strand_id
1 'polypeptide(L)'
;MNRHVPFVAQSKPAIATSRQIPTVSQRGLGLLLMVALLLCACSDDDYQYPDLVTELAELTIDSEGLATSVVTDGGNTFDVSYLQVYAAVPDTVVRCYCSYALSDDDVTFYTLTNSNLYCAPPSLQGTTDTLAVDIISAWTTPRYLNMYVGVLTNVNAEHAFAFSLDSLSYHIDQETSDVIWTAHHTLAHASSDDDAYYTQRCYVCFPLFCYSAMDIDSVQLTVNTYDGPRSFTAPVP
;
A
#
# COMPACT_ATOMS: atom_id res chain seq x y z
N MET A 1 -21.66 7.49 -2.00
CA MET A 1 -21.16 6.38 -2.81
C MET A 1 -19.87 6.85 -3.47
N ASN A 2 -18.75 6.74 -2.73
CA ASN A 2 -17.44 7.19 -3.23
C ASN A 2 -16.84 6.06 -4.08
N ARG A 3 -16.76 6.27 -5.38
CA ARG A 3 -16.04 5.35 -6.27
C ARG A 3 -14.54 5.57 -6.08
N HIS A 4 -13.84 4.60 -5.53
CA HIS A 4 -12.38 4.56 -5.60
C HIS A 4 -11.94 4.39 -7.06
N VAL A 5 -11.25 5.39 -7.60
CA VAL A 5 -10.63 5.28 -8.93
C VAL A 5 -9.17 4.85 -8.72
N PRO A 6 -8.76 3.65 -9.14
CA PRO A 6 -7.36 3.23 -9.05
C PRO A 6 -6.51 4.04 -10.05
N PHE A 7 -5.31 4.43 -9.65
CA PHE A 7 -4.33 5.02 -10.55
C PHE A 7 -3.11 4.11 -10.71
N VAL A 8 -2.50 4.14 -11.90
CA VAL A 8 -1.27 3.41 -12.22
C VAL A 8 -0.33 4.37 -12.94
N ALA A 9 0.87 4.55 -12.41
CA ALA A 9 1.92 5.31 -13.09
C ALA A 9 2.66 4.43 -14.11
N GLN A 10 2.70 4.83 -15.37
CA GLN A 10 3.44 4.13 -16.44
C GLN A 10 4.74 4.84 -16.76
N SER A 11 5.87 4.13 -16.64
CA SER A 11 7.18 4.58 -17.13
C SER A 11 7.38 4.12 -18.59
N LYS A 12 7.90 5.03 -19.45
CA LYS A 12 8.19 4.70 -20.85
C LYS A 12 9.54 3.96 -20.98
N PRO A 13 9.64 2.87 -21.77
CA PRO A 13 10.91 2.24 -22.05
C PRO A 13 11.69 3.00 -23.14
N ALA A 14 13.01 3.06 -22.98
CA ALA A 14 13.93 3.66 -23.95
C ALA A 14 14.22 2.67 -25.11
N ILE A 15 14.24 3.19 -26.34
CA ILE A 15 14.48 2.42 -27.58
C ILE A 15 15.97 2.43 -27.91
N ALA A 16 16.57 1.24 -28.06
CA ALA A 16 17.95 1.08 -28.52
C ALA A 16 17.99 0.77 -30.04
N THR A 17 18.86 1.50 -30.74
CA THR A 17 19.03 1.40 -32.20
C THR A 17 20.18 0.45 -32.53
N SER A 18 19.98 -0.53 -33.41
CA SER A 18 20.99 -1.50 -33.85
C SER A 18 21.77 -0.97 -35.06
N ARG A 19 23.12 -1.13 -35.05
CA ARG A 19 23.98 -0.98 -36.23
C ARG A 19 24.45 -2.32 -36.77
N GLN A 20 24.36 -2.53 -38.08
CA GLN A 20 24.86 -3.67 -38.80
C GLN A 20 26.34 -3.49 -39.19
N ILE A 21 27.15 -4.55 -39.14
CA ILE A 21 28.54 -4.64 -39.63
C ILE A 21 28.69 -5.86 -40.58
N PRO A 22 29.46 -5.74 -41.68
CA PRO A 22 29.50 -6.73 -42.76
C PRO A 22 30.47 -7.90 -42.51
N THR A 23 30.18 -9.02 -43.21
CA THR A 23 30.84 -10.33 -43.14
C THR A 23 32.17 -10.39 -43.84
N VAL A 24 33.19 -11.07 -43.25
CA VAL A 24 34.40 -11.59 -43.92
C VAL A 24 34.56 -13.07 -43.60
N SER A 25 34.73 -13.87 -44.70
CA SER A 25 34.84 -15.34 -44.72
C SER A 25 36.28 -15.80 -44.58
N GLN A 26 36.64 -16.59 -43.53
CA GLN A 26 37.77 -17.51 -43.52
C GLN A 26 37.53 -18.67 -42.54
N ARG A 27 37.55 -19.90 -43.07
CA ARG A 27 37.05 -21.14 -42.45
C ARG A 27 37.96 -21.81 -41.40
N GLY A 28 39.04 -21.22 -40.95
CA GLY A 28 39.93 -21.85 -39.98
C GLY A 28 40.11 -21.05 -38.67
N LEU A 29 39.99 -19.76 -38.72
CA LEU A 29 40.14 -18.87 -37.57
C LEU A 29 38.83 -18.73 -36.78
N GLY A 30 37.70 -19.10 -37.37
CA GLY A 30 36.37 -18.92 -36.83
C GLY A 30 36.06 -19.82 -35.62
N LEU A 31 36.63 -21.05 -35.58
CA LEU A 31 36.32 -21.97 -34.48
C LEU A 31 37.02 -21.57 -33.17
N LEU A 32 38.27 -21.08 -33.29
CA LEU A 32 39.00 -20.60 -32.12
C LEU A 32 38.45 -19.26 -31.56
N LEU A 33 37.97 -18.41 -32.47
CA LEU A 33 37.32 -17.16 -32.11
C LEU A 33 35.92 -17.42 -31.48
N MET A 34 35.22 -18.44 -31.95
CA MET A 34 33.92 -18.82 -31.42
C MET A 34 34.00 -19.39 -30.01
N VAL A 35 35.05 -20.18 -29.71
CA VAL A 35 35.32 -20.70 -28.37
C VAL A 35 35.77 -19.56 -27.41
N ALA A 36 36.58 -18.62 -27.89
CA ALA A 36 36.98 -17.46 -27.12
C ALA A 36 35.80 -16.49 -26.82
N LEU A 37 34.85 -16.34 -27.76
CA LEU A 37 33.65 -15.54 -27.58
C LEU A 37 32.63 -16.22 -26.63
N LEU A 38 32.60 -17.56 -26.58
CA LEU A 38 31.78 -18.29 -25.61
C LEU A 38 32.35 -18.21 -24.19
N LEU A 39 33.66 -17.99 -24.04
CA LEU A 39 34.28 -17.79 -22.72
C LEU A 39 34.23 -16.32 -22.25
N CYS A 40 33.99 -15.35 -23.13
CA CYS A 40 33.78 -13.95 -22.80
C CYS A 40 32.30 -13.56 -22.63
N ALA A 41 31.36 -14.49 -22.87
CA ALA A 41 29.93 -14.22 -22.72
C ALA A 41 29.43 -14.33 -21.27
N CYS A 42 30.32 -14.62 -20.30
CA CYS A 42 30.09 -14.40 -18.89
C CYS A 42 30.92 -13.17 -18.46
N SER A 43 30.62 -12.00 -19.00
CA SER A 43 30.75 -10.82 -18.17
C SER A 43 29.53 -10.90 -17.26
N ASP A 44 29.75 -11.32 -16.03
CA ASP A 44 28.91 -10.91 -14.93
C ASP A 44 29.00 -9.39 -14.91
N ASP A 45 28.22 -8.72 -15.75
CA ASP A 45 27.72 -7.41 -15.40
C ASP A 45 26.94 -7.70 -14.10
N ASP A 46 27.59 -7.49 -12.97
CA ASP A 46 26.96 -7.44 -11.66
C ASP A 46 25.91 -6.32 -11.70
N TYR A 47 24.81 -6.58 -12.43
CA TYR A 47 23.63 -5.74 -12.33
C TYR A 47 23.09 -5.97 -10.93
N GLN A 48 23.58 -5.18 -10.02
CA GLN A 48 23.10 -5.14 -8.66
C GLN A 48 21.71 -4.52 -8.72
N TYR A 49 20.70 -5.36 -8.54
CA TYR A 49 19.33 -4.86 -8.39
C TYR A 49 19.32 -3.88 -7.22
N PRO A 50 18.71 -2.69 -7.38
CA PRO A 50 18.59 -1.76 -6.28
C PRO A 50 17.82 -2.41 -5.13
N ASP A 51 18.24 -2.13 -3.90
CA ASP A 51 17.52 -2.54 -2.72
C ASP A 51 16.18 -1.80 -2.68
N LEU A 52 15.09 -2.54 -2.96
CA LEU A 52 13.75 -1.98 -2.99
C LEU A 52 13.13 -2.00 -1.60
N VAL A 53 12.74 -0.83 -1.13
CA VAL A 53 11.87 -0.66 0.02
C VAL A 53 10.42 -0.63 -0.45
N THR A 54 9.56 -1.35 0.26
CA THR A 54 8.14 -1.43 -0.08
C THR A 54 7.31 -1.20 1.17
N GLU A 55 6.48 -0.17 1.16
CA GLU A 55 5.67 0.22 2.31
C GLU A 55 4.41 1.00 1.92
N LEU A 56 3.55 1.22 2.90
CA LEU A 56 2.41 2.12 2.77
C LEU A 56 2.87 3.56 3.02
N ALA A 57 2.24 4.51 2.32
CA ALA A 57 2.58 5.92 2.40
C ALA A 57 1.35 6.81 2.20
N GLU A 58 1.50 8.08 2.53
CA GLU A 58 0.60 9.17 2.18
C GLU A 58 1.19 9.95 1.01
N LEU A 59 0.40 10.15 -0.04
CA LEU A 59 0.75 10.94 -1.20
C LEU A 59 -0.03 12.25 -1.16
N THR A 60 0.68 13.39 -1.11
CA THR A 60 0.06 14.71 -1.21
C THR A 60 -0.11 15.09 -2.68
N ILE A 61 -1.30 15.51 -3.04
CA ILE A 61 -1.69 15.90 -4.40
C ILE A 61 -2.15 17.36 -4.35
N ASP A 62 -1.61 18.20 -5.21
CA ASP A 62 -1.95 19.60 -5.30
C ASP A 62 -3.22 19.89 -6.10
N SER A 63 -3.54 21.18 -6.27
CA SER A 63 -4.71 21.64 -7.02
C SER A 63 -4.66 21.33 -8.52
N GLU A 64 -3.48 21.03 -9.06
CA GLU A 64 -3.28 20.67 -10.46
C GLU A 64 -3.32 19.15 -10.69
N GLY A 65 -3.45 18.37 -9.60
CA GLY A 65 -3.44 16.91 -9.64
C GLY A 65 -2.03 16.33 -9.73
N LEU A 66 -1.02 17.11 -9.35
CA LEU A 66 0.37 16.66 -9.29
C LEU A 66 0.71 16.17 -7.89
N ALA A 67 1.42 15.06 -7.80
CA ALA A 67 2.01 14.64 -6.55
C ALA A 67 3.15 15.59 -6.17
N THR A 68 3.16 16.05 -4.92
CA THR A 68 4.16 16.98 -4.40
C THR A 68 5.05 16.34 -3.35
N SER A 69 4.50 15.44 -2.52
CA SER A 69 5.30 14.73 -1.52
C SER A 69 4.74 13.35 -1.21
N VAL A 70 5.61 12.45 -0.79
CA VAL A 70 5.29 11.13 -0.24
C VAL A 70 5.82 11.06 1.19
N VAL A 71 4.94 10.72 2.14
CA VAL A 71 5.33 10.44 3.53
C VAL A 71 5.07 8.96 3.80
N THR A 72 6.13 8.21 4.05
CA THR A 72 6.04 6.76 4.25
C THR A 72 5.68 6.41 5.71
N ASP A 73 5.17 5.20 5.93
CA ASP A 73 4.90 4.69 7.28
C ASP A 73 6.18 4.53 8.12
N GLY A 74 7.33 4.38 7.47
CA GLY A 74 8.65 4.41 8.10
C GLY A 74 9.09 5.80 8.56
N GLY A 75 8.33 6.86 8.22
CA GLY A 75 8.60 8.24 8.61
C GLY A 75 9.50 9.01 7.64
N ASN A 76 9.87 8.43 6.49
CA ASN A 76 10.61 9.14 5.47
C ASN A 76 9.68 10.07 4.69
N THR A 77 10.19 11.25 4.33
CA THR A 77 9.47 12.23 3.49
C THR A 77 10.30 12.48 2.24
N PHE A 78 9.65 12.36 1.09
CA PHE A 78 10.28 12.58 -0.22
C PHE A 78 9.48 13.60 -1.00
N ASP A 79 10.18 14.55 -1.62
CA ASP A 79 9.60 15.45 -2.60
C ASP A 79 9.50 14.72 -3.94
N VAL A 80 8.29 14.65 -4.50
CA VAL A 80 8.04 14.02 -5.80
C VAL A 80 7.74 15.08 -6.83
N SER A 81 8.80 15.54 -7.49
CA SER A 81 8.65 16.47 -8.62
C SER A 81 8.23 15.69 -9.88
N TYR A 82 7.24 16.20 -10.61
CA TYR A 82 6.82 15.69 -11.93
C TYR A 82 6.07 14.35 -12.00
N LEU A 83 5.61 13.80 -10.90
CA LEU A 83 4.72 12.65 -10.94
C LEU A 83 3.27 13.12 -11.16
N GLN A 84 2.78 12.99 -12.39
CA GLN A 84 1.38 13.23 -12.67
C GLN A 84 0.55 12.05 -12.17
N VAL A 85 -0.28 12.32 -11.18
CA VAL A 85 -1.21 11.35 -10.61
C VAL A 85 -2.60 11.69 -11.13
N TYR A 86 -3.22 10.76 -11.84
CA TYR A 86 -4.62 10.91 -12.23
C TYR A 86 -5.50 10.61 -10.99
N ALA A 87 -5.43 11.51 -10.01
CA ALA A 87 -6.29 11.42 -8.84
C ALA A 87 -7.65 12.03 -9.17
N ALA A 88 -8.69 11.39 -8.65
CA ALA A 88 -10.06 11.87 -8.85
C ALA A 88 -10.36 13.17 -8.08
N VAL A 89 -9.52 13.55 -7.11
CA VAL A 89 -9.72 14.70 -6.24
C VAL A 89 -8.40 15.45 -6.08
N PRO A 90 -8.29 16.70 -6.57
CA PRO A 90 -7.17 17.59 -6.31
C PRO A 90 -7.18 18.08 -4.85
N ASP A 91 -6.09 18.70 -4.42
CA ASP A 91 -5.88 19.23 -3.06
C ASP A 91 -6.18 18.18 -1.97
N THR A 92 -5.61 16.98 -2.10
CA THR A 92 -5.91 15.88 -1.20
C THR A 92 -4.65 15.10 -0.78
N VAL A 93 -4.80 14.35 0.30
CA VAL A 93 -3.83 13.34 0.70
C VAL A 93 -4.43 11.97 0.46
N VAL A 94 -3.73 11.13 -0.31
CA VAL A 94 -4.19 9.79 -0.68
C VAL A 94 -3.28 8.74 -0.06
N ARG A 95 -3.88 7.77 0.62
CA ARG A 95 -3.16 6.60 1.08
C ARG A 95 -2.76 5.74 -0.12
N CYS A 96 -1.51 5.32 -0.17
CA CYS A 96 -0.97 4.53 -1.27
C CYS A 96 0.00 3.46 -0.80
N TYR A 97 0.28 2.52 -1.68
CA TYR A 97 1.36 1.54 -1.57
C TYR A 97 2.48 2.01 -2.49
N CYS A 98 3.70 2.09 -1.98
CA CYS A 98 4.86 2.51 -2.74
C CYS A 98 5.98 1.47 -2.69
N SER A 99 6.73 1.37 -3.79
CA SER A 99 8.00 0.65 -3.86
C SER A 99 9.03 1.58 -4.47
N TYR A 100 10.14 1.76 -3.78
CA TYR A 100 11.18 2.71 -4.17
C TYR A 100 12.58 2.19 -3.82
N ALA A 101 13.59 2.75 -4.49
CA ALA A 101 14.99 2.59 -4.12
C ALA A 101 15.58 3.94 -3.72
N LEU A 102 16.47 3.88 -2.75
CA LEU A 102 17.31 5.01 -2.34
C LEU A 102 18.70 4.87 -2.96
N SER A 103 19.20 5.95 -3.56
CA SER A 103 20.56 6.02 -4.08
C SER A 103 21.17 7.36 -3.66
N ASP A 104 22.10 7.33 -2.71
CA ASP A 104 22.76 8.50 -2.13
C ASP A 104 21.76 9.59 -1.67
N ASP A 105 21.49 10.58 -2.53
CA ASP A 105 20.59 11.70 -2.23
C ASP A 105 19.31 11.68 -3.08
N ASP A 106 19.04 10.59 -3.82
CA ASP A 106 17.92 10.51 -4.76
C ASP A 106 16.99 9.31 -4.45
N VAL A 107 15.71 9.49 -4.71
CA VAL A 107 14.70 8.45 -4.58
C VAL A 107 14.07 8.11 -5.93
N THR A 108 14.07 6.83 -6.28
CA THR A 108 13.41 6.34 -7.49
C THR A 108 12.19 5.51 -7.13
N PHE A 109 11.00 5.99 -7.48
CA PHE A 109 9.76 5.24 -7.30
C PHE A 109 9.54 4.28 -8.47
N TYR A 110 9.37 2.98 -8.16
CA TYR A 110 9.04 1.93 -9.13
C TYR A 110 7.55 1.65 -9.17
N THR A 111 6.89 1.75 -8.02
CA THR A 111 5.45 1.56 -7.90
C THR A 111 4.89 2.61 -6.96
N LEU A 112 3.78 3.22 -7.37
CA LEU A 112 2.97 4.09 -6.55
C LEU A 112 1.51 3.87 -6.96
N THR A 113 0.71 3.27 -6.08
CA THR A 113 -0.66 2.88 -6.39
C THR A 113 -1.54 2.86 -5.14
N ASN A 114 -2.82 3.09 -5.31
CA ASN A 114 -3.84 2.89 -4.28
C ASN A 114 -4.80 1.74 -4.63
N SER A 115 -4.45 0.93 -5.63
CA SER A 115 -5.24 -0.24 -5.99
C SER A 115 -5.29 -1.24 -4.85
N ASN A 116 -6.48 -1.77 -4.56
CA ASN A 116 -6.72 -2.71 -3.45
C ASN A 116 -6.27 -2.17 -2.07
N LEU A 117 -6.36 -0.85 -1.87
CA LEU A 117 -6.12 -0.20 -0.61
C LEU A 117 -7.36 0.57 -0.19
N TYR A 118 -7.86 0.25 1.00
CA TYR A 118 -9.06 0.83 1.59
C TYR A 118 -8.69 1.61 2.84
N CYS A 119 -8.95 2.90 2.81
CA CYS A 119 -8.77 3.79 3.95
C CYS A 119 -9.95 4.74 4.00
N ALA A 120 -10.69 4.73 5.09
CA ALA A 120 -11.83 5.61 5.30
C ALA A 120 -11.83 6.12 6.75
N PRO A 121 -12.29 7.34 6.99
CA PRO A 121 -12.49 7.80 8.35
C PRO A 121 -13.55 6.94 9.06
N PRO A 122 -13.46 6.80 10.40
CA PRO A 122 -14.47 6.13 11.18
C PRO A 122 -15.85 6.77 11.01
N SER A 123 -16.89 5.96 10.98
CA SER A 123 -18.28 6.39 10.83
C SER A 123 -19.08 6.09 12.11
N LEU A 124 -19.96 7.02 12.49
CA LEU A 124 -20.93 6.81 13.55
C LEU A 124 -22.13 5.95 13.10
N GLN A 125 -22.27 5.74 11.80
CA GLN A 125 -23.35 4.89 11.28
C GLN A 125 -22.89 3.44 11.30
N GLY A 126 -23.53 2.63 12.13
CA GLY A 126 -23.34 1.19 12.13
C GLY A 126 -23.67 0.60 10.76
N THR A 127 -22.76 -0.21 10.23
CA THR A 127 -23.05 -1.06 9.08
C THR A 127 -23.33 -2.46 9.57
N THR A 128 -24.34 -3.10 8.98
CA THR A 128 -24.80 -4.45 9.38
C THR A 128 -24.01 -5.56 8.70
N ASP A 129 -23.33 -5.25 7.61
CA ASP A 129 -22.60 -6.25 6.83
C ASP A 129 -21.17 -6.37 7.34
N THR A 130 -20.86 -7.54 7.86
CA THR A 130 -19.53 -7.89 8.39
C THR A 130 -19.09 -9.23 7.82
N LEU A 131 -18.96 -9.30 6.49
CA LEU A 131 -18.39 -10.48 5.84
C LEU A 131 -17.00 -10.77 6.41
N ALA A 132 -16.69 -12.05 6.57
CA ALA A 132 -15.42 -12.48 7.14
C ALA A 132 -14.27 -12.18 6.17
N VAL A 133 -13.09 -11.89 6.76
CA VAL A 133 -11.83 -11.74 6.04
C VAL A 133 -10.78 -12.69 6.63
N ASP A 134 -9.77 -13.03 5.84
CA ASP A 134 -8.55 -13.69 6.34
C ASP A 134 -7.51 -12.63 6.69
N ILE A 135 -7.04 -12.57 7.94
CA ILE A 135 -6.01 -11.60 8.35
C ILE A 135 -4.64 -12.23 8.16
N ILE A 136 -3.92 -11.76 7.14
CA ILE A 136 -2.57 -12.20 6.81
C ILE A 136 -1.56 -11.53 7.74
N SER A 137 -1.70 -10.21 7.96
CA SER A 137 -0.90 -9.45 8.91
C SER A 137 -1.65 -8.20 9.39
N ALA A 138 -1.28 -7.72 10.59
CA ALA A 138 -1.74 -6.45 11.13
C ALA A 138 -0.59 -5.77 11.89
N TRP A 139 -0.44 -4.46 11.74
CA TRP A 139 0.59 -3.66 12.40
C TRP A 139 0.14 -2.22 12.59
N THR A 140 0.72 -1.56 13.57
CA THR A 140 0.48 -0.13 13.86
C THR A 140 1.64 0.73 13.41
N THR A 141 1.32 1.91 12.94
CA THR A 141 2.23 3.03 12.75
C THR A 141 1.72 4.22 13.58
N PRO A 142 2.46 5.31 13.72
CA PRO A 142 1.95 6.46 14.46
C PRO A 142 0.61 7.00 13.96
N ARG A 143 0.28 6.81 12.70
CA ARG A 143 -0.92 7.37 12.08
C ARG A 143 -2.01 6.36 11.75
N TYR A 144 -1.68 5.06 11.64
CA TYR A 144 -2.58 4.03 11.15
C TYR A 144 -2.47 2.71 11.89
N LEU A 145 -3.60 2.04 12.06
CA LEU A 145 -3.65 0.60 12.24
C LEU A 145 -3.88 -0.02 10.86
N ASN A 146 -2.86 -0.72 10.35
CA ASN A 146 -2.85 -1.32 9.03
C ASN A 146 -3.13 -2.81 9.11
N MET A 147 -3.87 -3.33 8.15
CA MET A 147 -4.12 -4.76 7.97
C MET A 147 -3.90 -5.15 6.52
N TYR A 148 -3.27 -6.29 6.30
CA TYR A 148 -3.21 -6.97 5.02
C TYR A 148 -4.12 -8.18 5.10
N VAL A 149 -5.17 -8.17 4.29
CA VAL A 149 -6.25 -9.14 4.40
C VAL A 149 -6.52 -9.85 3.08
N GLY A 150 -7.03 -11.08 3.17
CA GLY A 150 -7.60 -11.83 2.07
C GLY A 150 -9.12 -11.79 2.12
N VAL A 151 -9.77 -11.50 0.99
CA VAL A 151 -11.22 -11.52 0.82
C VAL A 151 -11.61 -12.49 -0.27
N LEU A 152 -12.65 -13.25 -0.06
CA LEU A 152 -13.23 -14.09 -1.10
C LEU A 152 -13.98 -13.21 -2.10
N THR A 153 -13.72 -13.41 -3.40
CA THR A 153 -14.20 -12.54 -4.46
C THR A 153 -14.37 -13.26 -5.80
N ASN A 154 -14.92 -12.55 -6.77
CA ASN A 154 -14.93 -12.91 -8.18
C ASN A 154 -14.59 -11.69 -9.05
N VAL A 155 -14.55 -11.85 -10.38
CA VAL A 155 -14.14 -10.78 -11.32
C VAL A 155 -15.10 -9.59 -11.37
N ASN A 156 -16.32 -9.72 -10.88
CA ASN A 156 -17.35 -8.69 -10.91
C ASN A 156 -17.62 -8.09 -9.53
N ALA A 157 -17.09 -8.71 -8.46
CA ALA A 157 -17.36 -8.28 -7.09
C ALA A 157 -16.65 -6.97 -6.77
N GLU A 158 -17.38 -6.03 -6.18
CA GLU A 158 -16.85 -4.83 -5.58
C GLU A 158 -16.89 -4.99 -4.06
N HIS A 159 -15.76 -4.73 -3.41
CA HIS A 159 -15.65 -4.75 -1.95
C HIS A 159 -15.73 -3.35 -1.38
N ALA A 160 -16.46 -3.22 -0.28
CA ALA A 160 -16.55 -1.98 0.50
C ALA A 160 -16.14 -2.27 1.95
N PHE A 161 -15.29 -1.40 2.49
CA PHE A 161 -14.87 -1.43 3.89
C PHE A 161 -15.26 -0.14 4.58
N ALA A 162 -15.70 -0.26 5.84
CA ALA A 162 -15.99 0.88 6.70
C ALA A 162 -15.62 0.55 8.14
N PHE A 163 -15.40 1.57 8.95
CA PHE A 163 -15.12 1.43 10.38
C PHE A 163 -16.30 2.03 11.16
N SER A 164 -17.06 1.16 11.83
CA SER A 164 -18.20 1.57 12.65
C SER A 164 -17.75 1.80 14.09
N LEU A 165 -18.07 2.96 14.66
CA LEU A 165 -17.90 3.16 16.10
C LEU A 165 -19.04 2.48 16.84
N ASP A 166 -18.72 1.51 17.70
CA ASP A 166 -19.68 0.71 18.45
C ASP A 166 -19.92 1.32 19.84
N SER A 167 -18.83 1.69 20.53
CA SER A 167 -18.90 2.24 21.91
C SER A 167 -17.60 2.94 22.29
N LEU A 168 -17.69 3.67 23.38
CA LEU A 168 -16.55 4.21 24.13
C LEU A 168 -16.53 3.54 25.50
N SER A 169 -15.34 3.18 25.97
CA SER A 169 -15.12 2.72 27.33
C SER A 169 -13.96 3.46 27.97
N TYR A 170 -13.88 3.44 29.28
CA TYR A 170 -12.73 3.95 30.01
C TYR A 170 -12.34 3.02 31.16
N HIS A 171 -11.10 3.08 31.54
CA HIS A 171 -10.61 2.53 32.78
C HIS A 171 -9.72 3.55 33.49
N ILE A 172 -9.56 3.38 34.80
CA ILE A 172 -8.68 4.22 35.60
C ILE A 172 -7.39 3.45 35.83
N ASP A 173 -6.28 4.02 35.38
CA ASP A 173 -4.96 3.50 35.69
C ASP A 173 -4.73 3.64 37.22
N GLN A 174 -4.43 2.51 37.87
CA GLN A 174 -4.29 2.49 39.33
C GLN A 174 -2.96 3.07 39.84
N GLU A 175 -1.96 3.21 38.97
CA GLU A 175 -0.66 3.76 39.31
C GLU A 175 -0.64 5.28 39.15
N THR A 176 -1.19 5.78 38.04
CA THR A 176 -1.21 7.23 37.73
C THR A 176 -2.50 7.94 38.13
N SER A 177 -3.59 7.20 38.34
CA SER A 177 -4.96 7.71 38.50
C SER A 177 -5.52 8.39 37.25
N ASP A 178 -4.90 8.21 36.10
CA ASP A 178 -5.40 8.75 34.86
C ASP A 178 -6.59 7.96 34.33
N VAL A 179 -7.48 8.65 33.63
CA VAL A 179 -8.61 8.01 32.92
C VAL A 179 -8.19 7.72 31.51
N ILE A 180 -8.12 6.42 31.16
CA ILE A 180 -7.71 5.95 29.84
C ILE A 180 -8.97 5.61 29.03
N TRP A 181 -9.19 6.34 27.94
CA TRP A 181 -10.32 6.14 27.04
C TRP A 181 -9.98 5.22 25.86
N THR A 182 -10.92 4.32 25.55
CA THR A 182 -10.81 3.42 24.40
C THR A 182 -12.05 3.55 23.50
N ALA A 183 -11.82 3.81 22.22
CA ALA A 183 -12.86 3.75 21.19
C ALA A 183 -12.92 2.35 20.59
N HIS A 184 -14.10 1.72 20.66
CA HIS A 184 -14.34 0.38 20.12
C HIS A 184 -14.98 0.48 18.75
N HIS A 185 -14.37 -0.17 17.78
CA HIS A 185 -14.82 -0.20 16.38
C HIS A 185 -14.99 -1.62 15.87
N THR A 186 -15.89 -1.77 14.92
CA THR A 186 -16.00 -2.97 14.08
C THR A 186 -15.64 -2.63 12.64
N LEU A 187 -14.78 -3.47 12.03
CA LEU A 187 -14.57 -3.45 10.58
C LEU A 187 -15.79 -4.05 9.91
N ALA A 188 -16.54 -3.22 9.22
CA ALA A 188 -17.62 -3.66 8.34
C ALA A 188 -17.04 -3.97 6.95
N HIS A 189 -17.40 -5.11 6.40
CA HIS A 189 -17.01 -5.55 5.08
C HIS A 189 -18.24 -6.05 4.33
N ALA A 190 -18.47 -5.49 3.15
CA ALA A 190 -19.54 -5.90 2.23
C ALA A 190 -18.95 -6.26 0.86
N SER A 191 -19.59 -7.19 0.18
CA SER A 191 -19.33 -7.55 -1.21
C SER A 191 -20.60 -7.38 -2.04
N SER A 192 -20.45 -6.96 -3.29
CA SER A 192 -21.57 -6.83 -4.21
C SER A 192 -22.03 -8.16 -4.81
N ASP A 193 -21.24 -9.23 -4.64
CA ASP A 193 -21.51 -10.56 -5.21
C ASP A 193 -21.11 -11.65 -4.22
N ASP A 194 -21.99 -12.66 -4.07
CA ASP A 194 -21.80 -13.79 -3.16
C ASP A 194 -21.09 -14.99 -3.81
N ASP A 195 -20.99 -15.04 -5.15
CA ASP A 195 -20.39 -16.14 -5.90
C ASP A 195 -18.85 -16.02 -5.97
N ALA A 196 -18.21 -16.07 -4.81
CA ALA A 196 -16.76 -15.98 -4.70
C ALA A 196 -16.07 -17.30 -5.05
N TYR A 197 -14.98 -17.24 -5.86
CA TYR A 197 -14.20 -18.42 -6.28
C TYR A 197 -12.70 -18.26 -6.19
N TYR A 198 -12.18 -17.07 -5.82
CA TYR A 198 -10.77 -16.87 -5.51
C TYR A 198 -10.59 -15.87 -4.37
N THR A 199 -9.37 -15.79 -3.84
CA THR A 199 -9.02 -14.83 -2.79
C THR A 199 -8.25 -13.66 -3.39
N GLN A 200 -8.76 -12.45 -3.21
CA GLN A 200 -8.04 -11.21 -3.47
C GLN A 200 -7.40 -10.70 -2.18
N ARG A 201 -6.20 -10.16 -2.31
CA ARG A 201 -5.51 -9.53 -1.18
C ARG A 201 -5.62 -8.02 -1.28
N CYS A 202 -5.84 -7.38 -0.14
CA CYS A 202 -5.95 -5.92 -0.06
C CYS A 202 -5.42 -5.39 1.27
N TYR A 203 -5.13 -4.09 1.29
CA TYR A 203 -4.79 -3.36 2.50
C TYR A 203 -6.02 -2.63 3.01
N VAL A 204 -6.23 -2.69 4.33
CA VAL A 204 -7.27 -1.95 5.04
C VAL A 204 -6.59 -1.14 6.13
N CYS A 205 -6.72 0.19 6.09
CA CYS A 205 -6.02 1.13 6.96
C CYS A 205 -7.03 1.92 7.80
N PHE A 206 -6.95 1.77 9.12
CA PHE A 206 -7.72 2.59 10.07
C PHE A 206 -6.92 3.83 10.45
N PRO A 207 -7.42 5.05 10.20
CA PRO A 207 -6.70 6.28 10.51
C PRO A 207 -6.83 6.63 12.00
N LEU A 208 -5.77 6.41 12.79
CA LEU A 208 -5.72 6.72 14.23
C LEU A 208 -5.76 8.23 14.49
N PHE A 209 -5.19 9.03 13.60
CA PHE A 209 -5.14 10.48 13.72
C PHE A 209 -6.52 11.16 13.74
N CYS A 210 -7.58 10.46 13.35
CA CYS A 210 -8.95 10.98 13.49
C CYS A 210 -9.34 11.23 14.95
N TYR A 211 -8.62 10.61 15.89
CA TYR A 211 -8.85 10.76 17.33
C TYR A 211 -7.83 11.66 18.04
N SER A 212 -6.79 12.17 17.36
CA SER A 212 -5.72 12.98 17.98
C SER A 212 -6.21 14.29 18.62
N ALA A 213 -7.38 14.79 18.22
CA ALA A 213 -7.99 15.98 18.80
C ALA A 213 -9.04 15.66 19.88
N MET A 214 -9.20 14.39 20.24
CA MET A 214 -10.16 13.88 21.22
C MET A 214 -9.39 13.28 22.39
N ASP A 215 -10.02 13.24 23.56
CA ASP A 215 -9.44 12.57 24.73
C ASP A 215 -9.63 11.04 24.64
N ILE A 216 -9.11 10.47 23.57
CA ILE A 216 -9.11 9.02 23.30
C ILE A 216 -7.65 8.54 23.25
N ASP A 217 -7.29 7.62 24.12
CA ASP A 217 -5.92 7.12 24.27
C ASP A 217 -5.65 5.91 23.38
N SER A 218 -6.69 5.14 23.09
CA SER A 218 -6.56 3.94 22.26
C SER A 218 -7.79 3.64 21.44
N VAL A 219 -7.58 2.90 20.35
CA VAL A 219 -8.61 2.33 19.50
C VAL A 219 -8.53 0.82 19.57
N GLN A 220 -9.67 0.15 19.78
CA GLN A 220 -9.82 -1.28 19.62
C GLN A 220 -10.66 -1.55 18.38
N LEU A 221 -10.09 -2.23 17.39
CA LEU A 221 -10.76 -2.62 16.16
C LEU A 221 -11.08 -4.12 16.18
N THR A 222 -12.35 -4.47 16.11
CA THR A 222 -12.84 -5.85 15.97
C THR A 222 -13.08 -6.16 14.50
N VAL A 223 -12.57 -7.31 14.06
CA VAL A 223 -12.64 -7.80 12.68
C VAL A 223 -13.28 -9.17 12.68
N ASN A 224 -14.31 -9.37 11.87
CA ASN A 224 -14.88 -10.69 11.65
C ASN A 224 -13.95 -11.50 10.74
N THR A 225 -13.47 -12.66 11.22
CA THR A 225 -12.61 -13.55 10.44
C THR A 225 -13.26 -14.92 10.25
N TYR A 226 -12.76 -15.72 9.32
CA TYR A 226 -13.26 -17.08 9.10
C TYR A 226 -13.12 -17.99 10.34
N ASP A 227 -12.20 -17.65 11.25
CA ASP A 227 -11.97 -18.38 12.52
C ASP A 227 -12.69 -17.72 13.73
N GLY A 228 -13.54 -16.72 13.48
CA GLY A 228 -14.25 -15.93 14.49
C GLY A 228 -13.68 -14.52 14.66
N PRO A 229 -14.32 -13.70 15.51
CA PRO A 229 -13.91 -12.32 15.69
C PRO A 229 -12.50 -12.20 16.30
N ARG A 230 -11.67 -11.27 15.77
CA ARG A 230 -10.37 -10.90 16.32
C ARG A 230 -10.34 -9.41 16.60
N SER A 231 -9.67 -9.02 17.69
CA SER A 231 -9.54 -7.61 18.07
C SER A 231 -8.08 -7.18 18.07
N PHE A 232 -7.84 -5.96 17.63
CA PHE A 232 -6.54 -5.29 17.57
C PHE A 232 -6.65 -3.97 18.32
N THR A 233 -5.68 -3.68 19.19
CA THR A 233 -5.65 -2.42 19.94
C THR A 233 -4.43 -1.61 19.49
N ALA A 234 -4.64 -0.34 19.23
CA ALA A 234 -3.61 0.60 18.83
C ALA A 234 -3.70 1.88 19.69
N PRO A 235 -2.57 2.47 20.14
CA PRO A 235 -2.59 3.77 20.81
C PRO A 235 -2.93 4.85 19.78
N VAL A 236 -3.60 5.91 20.23
CA VAL A 236 -3.81 7.14 19.48
C VAL A 236 -2.56 8.03 19.63
N PRO A 237 -2.05 8.66 18.55
CA PRO A 237 -0.83 9.46 18.58
C PRO A 237 -1.01 10.80 19.29
#